data_772df512378bb65abd3dce36c64307af
#
_entry.id   772df512378bb65abd3dce36c64307af
#
_cell.length_a   1.000
_cell.length_b   1.000
_cell.length_c   1.000
_cell.angle_alpha   90.00
_cell.angle_beta   90.00
_cell.angle_gamma   90.00
#
_symmetry.space_group_name_H-M   'P 1'
#
loop_
_entity.id
_entity.type
_entity.pdbx_description
1 polymer ?
#
loop_
_entity_poly.entity_id
_entity_poly.type
_entity_poly.pdbx_seq_one_letter_code
_entity_poly.pdbx_strand_id
1 'polypeptide(L)'
;YYAEETLIGGYDLINEPVLPNGVSLEEFRQLYIDITDAIREVDNNHIVYIEGNWYGTDFSGLTPPWDDNMSYSFHKYWGETSLATIQSYISMSNQYDIPLWMGESGENSNQWYYEVFNLLEENNIGWNFWTHKKVEKISSPFSAVVTPQYQTLIDYWSGNGSQPSSAYAEAALISFANSLKLENCISRPGVLASLTDPDFGEVSKPYSDHSIPGIIPAAEYDIGAWGLSYTDSDYYNNGDGNYNDGWSFRNDGVDIEANSEDDEIPYTVGWTDAGEWLGYTIQNVTPGTYDLKIKIAAPASGGIFFAQLNGTNLAVIDVPNTGGWYDWQNVLIPNVEVSSGEQFLKIQIM
;
A
#
# COMPACT_ATOMS: atom_id res chain seq x y z
N TYR A 1 -27.70 -22.83 -3.58
CA TYR A 1 -27.59 -22.64 -2.12
C TYR A 1 -27.78 -21.17 -1.76
N TYR A 2 -27.25 -20.24 -2.58
CA TYR A 2 -27.26 -18.80 -2.32
C TYR A 2 -28.20 -17.98 -3.22
N ALA A 3 -29.01 -18.62 -4.07
CA ALA A 3 -29.86 -17.96 -5.09
C ALA A 3 -30.83 -16.91 -4.51
N GLU A 4 -31.20 -17.04 -3.24
CA GLU A 4 -32.10 -16.11 -2.54
C GLU A 4 -31.37 -15.19 -1.54
N GLU A 5 -29.99 -15.24 -1.49
CA GLU A 5 -29.21 -14.47 -0.53
C GLU A 5 -28.88 -13.07 -1.07
N THR A 6 -29.63 -12.09 -0.61
CA THR A 6 -29.56 -10.69 -1.12
C THR A 6 -28.30 -9.92 -0.72
N LEU A 7 -27.46 -10.48 0.17
CA LEU A 7 -26.18 -9.88 0.57
C LEU A 7 -25.03 -10.30 -0.35
N ILE A 8 -25.26 -11.25 -1.26
CA ILE A 8 -24.29 -11.65 -2.28
C ILE A 8 -24.57 -10.84 -3.55
N GLY A 9 -23.55 -10.15 -4.08
CA GLY A 9 -23.67 -9.38 -5.32
C GLY A 9 -23.64 -10.25 -6.57
N GLY A 10 -22.83 -11.29 -6.56
CA GLY A 10 -22.68 -12.19 -7.71
C GLY A 10 -21.61 -13.26 -7.48
N TYR A 11 -21.30 -14.00 -8.53
CA TYR A 11 -20.35 -15.10 -8.54
C TYR A 11 -19.22 -14.81 -9.51
N ASP A 12 -17.99 -14.74 -9.02
CA ASP A 12 -16.80 -14.78 -9.85
C ASP A 12 -16.49 -16.24 -10.18
N LEU A 13 -16.46 -16.57 -11.46
CA LEU A 13 -16.54 -17.98 -11.88
C LEU A 13 -15.20 -18.68 -11.84
N ILE A 14 -14.10 -18.02 -12.23
CA ILE A 14 -12.76 -18.60 -12.29
C ILE A 14 -11.73 -17.50 -12.00
N ASN A 15 -11.02 -17.62 -10.88
CA ASN A 15 -9.99 -16.67 -10.50
C ASN A 15 -8.74 -16.80 -11.38
N GLU A 16 -8.31 -15.68 -11.99
CA GLU A 16 -7.04 -15.52 -12.71
C GLU A 16 -6.69 -16.66 -13.68
N PRO A 17 -7.56 -17.00 -14.61
CA PRO A 17 -7.30 -18.12 -15.50
C PRO A 17 -6.08 -17.88 -16.39
N VAL A 18 -5.25 -18.91 -16.54
CA VAL A 18 -4.17 -18.98 -17.52
C VAL A 18 -4.35 -20.25 -18.32
N LEU A 19 -4.68 -20.12 -19.61
CA LEU A 19 -4.99 -21.26 -20.46
C LEU A 19 -3.78 -22.16 -20.63
N PRO A 20 -3.90 -23.47 -20.33
CA PRO A 20 -2.86 -24.42 -20.61
C PRO A 20 -2.65 -24.61 -22.12
N ASN A 21 -1.46 -25.06 -22.50
CA ASN A 21 -1.14 -25.35 -23.90
C ASN A 21 -2.14 -26.35 -24.50
N GLY A 22 -2.72 -26.01 -25.66
CA GLY A 22 -3.65 -26.85 -26.40
C GLY A 22 -5.11 -26.59 -26.10
N VAL A 23 -5.45 -25.73 -25.13
CA VAL A 23 -6.82 -25.24 -24.89
C VAL A 23 -7.03 -23.99 -25.73
N SER A 24 -8.10 -23.97 -26.53
CA SER A 24 -8.46 -22.83 -27.37
C SER A 24 -9.29 -21.79 -26.60
N LEU A 25 -9.31 -20.56 -27.11
CA LEU A 25 -10.20 -19.50 -26.59
C LEU A 25 -11.68 -19.87 -26.73
N GLU A 26 -12.03 -20.67 -27.73
CA GLU A 26 -13.41 -21.16 -27.94
C GLU A 26 -13.81 -22.15 -26.84
N GLU A 27 -12.93 -23.10 -26.47
CA GLU A 27 -13.16 -24.03 -25.37
C GLU A 27 -13.24 -23.30 -24.03
N PHE A 28 -12.41 -22.29 -23.83
CA PHE A 28 -12.44 -21.46 -22.64
C PHE A 28 -13.77 -20.68 -22.52
N ARG A 29 -14.20 -20.03 -23.59
CA ARG A 29 -15.50 -19.37 -23.64
C ARG A 29 -16.65 -20.34 -23.37
N GLN A 30 -16.61 -21.53 -23.98
CA GLN A 30 -17.64 -22.54 -23.78
C GLN A 30 -17.73 -22.99 -22.33
N LEU A 31 -16.59 -23.16 -21.66
CA LEU A 31 -16.56 -23.48 -20.23
C LEU A 31 -17.31 -22.42 -19.40
N TYR A 32 -17.06 -21.13 -19.66
CA TYR A 32 -17.78 -20.06 -18.97
C TYR A 32 -19.28 -20.07 -19.27
N ILE A 33 -19.68 -20.33 -20.51
CA ILE A 33 -21.09 -20.46 -20.90
C ILE A 33 -21.73 -21.64 -20.15
N ASP A 34 -21.11 -22.80 -20.16
CA ASP A 34 -21.64 -24.00 -19.47
C ASP A 34 -21.82 -23.78 -17.97
N ILE A 35 -20.88 -23.07 -17.31
CA ILE A 35 -20.98 -22.69 -15.90
C ILE A 35 -22.12 -21.69 -15.69
N THR A 36 -22.23 -20.68 -16.55
CA THR A 36 -23.30 -19.66 -16.48
C THR A 36 -24.66 -20.33 -16.63
N ASP A 37 -24.85 -21.19 -17.63
CA ASP A 37 -26.09 -21.92 -17.88
C ASP A 37 -26.50 -22.77 -16.66
N ALA A 38 -25.53 -23.48 -16.04
CA ALA A 38 -25.79 -24.26 -14.83
C ALA A 38 -26.20 -23.38 -13.62
N ILE A 39 -25.62 -22.19 -13.50
CA ILE A 39 -26.05 -21.20 -12.49
C ILE A 39 -27.47 -20.73 -12.79
N ARG A 40 -27.79 -20.41 -14.04
CA ARG A 40 -29.10 -19.88 -14.45
C ARG A 40 -30.24 -20.88 -14.29
N GLU A 41 -29.95 -22.20 -14.21
CA GLU A 41 -30.96 -23.21 -13.85
C GLU A 41 -31.53 -22.98 -12.44
N VAL A 42 -30.78 -22.33 -11.52
CA VAL A 42 -31.15 -22.17 -10.12
C VAL A 42 -31.12 -20.71 -9.63
N ASP A 43 -30.47 -19.82 -10.35
CA ASP A 43 -30.26 -18.42 -9.94
C ASP A 43 -30.24 -17.47 -11.14
N ASN A 44 -31.30 -16.65 -11.25
CA ASN A 44 -31.42 -15.63 -12.29
C ASN A 44 -31.15 -14.20 -11.75
N ASN A 45 -30.78 -14.05 -10.46
CA ASN A 45 -30.71 -12.76 -9.79
C ASN A 45 -29.28 -12.24 -9.68
N HIS A 46 -28.31 -13.13 -9.38
CA HIS A 46 -26.94 -12.73 -9.11
C HIS A 46 -26.13 -12.51 -10.40
N ILE A 47 -25.25 -11.51 -10.37
CA ILE A 47 -24.33 -11.22 -11.46
C ILE A 47 -23.31 -12.37 -11.59
N VAL A 48 -22.96 -12.75 -12.82
CA VAL A 48 -21.79 -13.59 -13.07
C VAL A 48 -20.62 -12.72 -13.52
N TYR A 49 -19.49 -12.80 -12.82
CA TYR A 49 -18.27 -12.09 -13.17
C TYR A 49 -17.37 -13.02 -13.98
N ILE A 50 -16.88 -12.50 -15.10
CA ILE A 50 -16.06 -13.23 -16.06
C ILE A 50 -14.68 -12.59 -16.09
N GLU A 51 -13.68 -13.33 -15.67
CA GLU A 51 -12.29 -12.88 -15.77
C GLU A 51 -11.67 -13.25 -17.13
N GLY A 52 -10.80 -12.36 -17.62
CA GLY A 52 -10.01 -12.60 -18.82
C GLY A 52 -8.92 -13.67 -18.59
N ASN A 53 -8.42 -14.26 -19.67
CA ASN A 53 -7.18 -15.03 -19.65
C ASN A 53 -5.99 -14.15 -19.17
N TRP A 54 -4.85 -14.76 -18.84
CA TRP A 54 -3.66 -14.06 -18.33
C TRP A 54 -3.97 -13.20 -17.10
N TYR A 55 -4.36 -13.86 -16.00
CA TYR A 55 -4.59 -13.21 -14.72
C TYR A 55 -5.66 -12.11 -14.78
N GLY A 56 -6.78 -12.39 -15.44
CA GLY A 56 -7.90 -11.43 -15.54
C GLY A 56 -7.69 -10.27 -16.52
N THR A 57 -6.72 -10.34 -17.45
CA THR A 57 -6.35 -9.18 -18.27
C THR A 57 -6.70 -9.29 -19.76
N ASP A 58 -6.83 -10.51 -20.33
CA ASP A 58 -7.09 -10.73 -21.75
C ASP A 58 -8.48 -11.30 -22.01
N PHE A 59 -9.36 -10.49 -22.56
CA PHE A 59 -10.75 -10.87 -22.92
C PHE A 59 -10.91 -11.36 -24.36
N SER A 60 -9.83 -11.67 -25.06
CA SER A 60 -9.86 -12.24 -26.41
C SER A 60 -10.69 -13.54 -26.41
N GLY A 61 -11.66 -13.61 -27.32
CA GLY A 61 -12.57 -14.77 -27.44
C GLY A 61 -13.72 -14.80 -26.42
N LEU A 62 -13.73 -13.94 -25.40
CA LEU A 62 -14.81 -13.86 -24.40
C LEU A 62 -15.94 -12.89 -24.79
N THR A 63 -15.80 -12.19 -25.90
CA THR A 63 -16.83 -11.30 -26.46
C THR A 63 -17.51 -11.91 -27.71
N PRO A 64 -18.79 -11.60 -28.01
CA PRO A 64 -19.72 -10.77 -27.24
C PRO A 64 -20.21 -11.45 -25.95
N PRO A 65 -20.87 -10.71 -25.03
CA PRO A 65 -21.52 -11.28 -23.84
C PRO A 65 -22.55 -12.37 -24.22
N TRP A 66 -22.82 -13.30 -23.33
CA TRP A 66 -23.78 -14.42 -23.55
C TRP A 66 -24.88 -14.48 -22.49
N ASP A 67 -24.85 -13.58 -21.50
CA ASP A 67 -25.86 -13.50 -20.45
C ASP A 67 -26.15 -12.02 -20.16
N ASP A 68 -27.43 -11.69 -19.93
CA ASP A 68 -27.88 -10.31 -19.70
C ASP A 68 -27.54 -9.78 -18.30
N ASN A 69 -27.06 -10.62 -17.40
CA ASN A 69 -26.68 -10.25 -16.03
C ASN A 69 -25.25 -10.70 -15.69
N MET A 70 -24.31 -10.28 -16.54
CA MET A 70 -22.88 -10.53 -16.37
C MET A 70 -22.07 -9.24 -16.40
N SER A 71 -20.85 -9.31 -15.86
CA SER A 71 -19.85 -8.25 -15.87
C SER A 71 -18.48 -8.83 -16.24
N TYR A 72 -17.65 -8.05 -16.93
CA TYR A 72 -16.25 -8.42 -17.10
C TYR A 72 -15.43 -7.92 -15.92
N SER A 73 -14.69 -8.86 -15.29
CA SER A 73 -13.82 -8.61 -14.15
C SER A 73 -12.36 -8.64 -14.61
N PHE A 74 -11.62 -7.56 -14.38
CA PHE A 74 -10.20 -7.50 -14.69
C PHE A 74 -9.39 -7.22 -13.43
N HIS A 75 -8.07 -7.56 -13.45
CA HIS A 75 -7.14 -7.31 -12.36
C HIS A 75 -6.04 -6.32 -12.76
N LYS A 76 -5.60 -5.48 -11.82
CA LYS A 76 -4.50 -4.53 -12.03
C LYS A 76 -3.73 -4.32 -10.73
N TYR A 77 -2.42 -4.64 -10.74
CA TYR A 77 -1.55 -4.54 -9.56
C TYR A 77 -0.36 -3.61 -9.72
N TRP A 78 0.02 -3.26 -10.95
CA TRP A 78 1.21 -2.46 -11.24
C TRP A 78 1.05 -1.63 -12.51
N GLY A 79 2.14 -0.92 -12.85
CA GLY A 79 2.21 -0.11 -14.06
C GLY A 79 1.55 1.25 -13.88
N GLU A 80 1.49 1.98 -14.97
CA GLU A 80 0.94 3.33 -15.04
C GLU A 80 -0.50 3.43 -14.52
N THR A 81 -0.83 4.57 -13.95
CA THR A 81 -2.15 4.89 -13.39
C THR A 81 -3.04 5.70 -14.34
N SER A 82 -2.60 5.86 -15.60
CA SER A 82 -3.30 6.66 -16.60
C SER A 82 -4.49 5.95 -17.24
N LEU A 83 -5.44 6.74 -17.77
CA LEU A 83 -6.63 6.24 -18.49
C LEU A 83 -6.25 5.28 -19.64
N ALA A 84 -5.10 5.49 -20.28
CA ALA A 84 -4.64 4.64 -21.38
C ALA A 84 -4.50 3.16 -20.98
N THR A 85 -4.21 2.87 -19.71
CA THR A 85 -4.02 1.49 -19.23
C THR A 85 -5.30 0.69 -19.08
N ILE A 86 -6.45 1.36 -18.97
CA ILE A 86 -7.78 0.72 -18.87
C ILE A 86 -8.68 1.02 -20.09
N GLN A 87 -8.19 1.79 -21.06
CA GLN A 87 -8.98 2.23 -22.20
C GLN A 87 -9.53 1.07 -23.05
N SER A 88 -8.80 -0.02 -23.17
CA SER A 88 -9.28 -1.21 -23.90
C SER A 88 -10.50 -1.84 -23.23
N TYR A 89 -10.53 -1.90 -21.91
CA TYR A 89 -11.69 -2.42 -21.15
C TYR A 89 -12.90 -1.48 -21.29
N ILE A 90 -12.68 -0.17 -21.17
CA ILE A 90 -13.74 0.84 -21.37
C ILE A 90 -14.31 0.75 -22.81
N SER A 91 -13.44 0.58 -23.81
CA SER A 91 -13.88 0.44 -25.18
C SER A 91 -14.72 -0.83 -25.40
N MET A 92 -14.34 -1.94 -24.76
CA MET A 92 -15.09 -3.20 -24.78
C MET A 92 -16.44 -3.04 -24.08
N SER A 93 -16.47 -2.43 -22.90
CA SER A 93 -17.70 -2.13 -22.16
C SER A 93 -18.67 -1.30 -23.01
N ASN A 94 -18.20 -0.22 -23.60
CA ASN A 94 -19.02 0.64 -24.45
C ASN A 94 -19.52 -0.06 -25.74
N GLN A 95 -18.70 -0.95 -26.31
CA GLN A 95 -19.07 -1.69 -27.53
C GLN A 95 -20.21 -2.68 -27.28
N TYR A 96 -20.24 -3.31 -26.12
CA TYR A 96 -21.15 -4.40 -25.80
C TYR A 96 -22.22 -4.02 -24.77
N ASP A 97 -22.22 -2.78 -24.28
CA ASP A 97 -23.10 -2.28 -23.22
C ASP A 97 -23.09 -3.20 -21.97
N ILE A 98 -21.89 -3.53 -21.50
CA ILE A 98 -21.66 -4.44 -20.38
C ILE A 98 -20.85 -3.75 -19.28
N PRO A 99 -21.21 -3.88 -17.99
CA PRO A 99 -20.44 -3.30 -16.91
C PRO A 99 -19.06 -3.94 -16.75
N LEU A 100 -18.14 -3.14 -16.17
CA LEU A 100 -16.81 -3.57 -15.76
C LEU A 100 -16.71 -3.63 -14.25
N TRP A 101 -15.85 -4.52 -13.82
CA TRP A 101 -15.47 -4.67 -12.43
C TRP A 101 -13.95 -4.87 -12.33
N MET A 102 -13.25 -4.15 -11.47
CA MET A 102 -11.88 -4.49 -11.13
C MET A 102 -11.92 -5.43 -9.92
N GLY A 103 -11.84 -6.74 -10.19
CA GLY A 103 -12.02 -7.80 -9.19
C GLY A 103 -10.91 -7.83 -8.14
N GLU A 104 -9.68 -7.52 -8.56
CA GLU A 104 -8.54 -7.42 -7.65
C GLU A 104 -7.59 -6.31 -8.03
N SER A 105 -7.09 -5.59 -7.00
CA SER A 105 -6.01 -4.61 -7.10
C SER A 105 -5.41 -4.34 -5.73
N GLY A 106 -4.12 -4.06 -5.68
CA GLY A 106 -3.39 -3.84 -4.44
C GLY A 106 -1.89 -4.05 -4.63
N GLU A 107 -1.16 -4.41 -3.57
CA GLU A 107 0.26 -4.77 -3.61
C GLU A 107 1.19 -3.72 -4.24
N ASN A 108 0.83 -2.46 -4.08
CA ASN A 108 1.54 -1.30 -4.58
C ASN A 108 1.62 -0.22 -3.48
N SER A 109 2.07 0.99 -3.79
CA SER A 109 2.13 2.10 -2.85
C SER A 109 0.78 2.77 -2.61
N ASN A 110 0.69 3.53 -1.51
CA ASN A 110 -0.50 4.31 -1.17
C ASN A 110 -0.85 5.34 -2.25
N GLN A 111 0.15 5.98 -2.87
CA GLN A 111 -0.06 6.91 -3.97
C GLN A 111 -0.66 6.22 -5.19
N TRP A 112 -0.14 5.05 -5.55
CA TRP A 112 -0.67 4.27 -6.65
C TRP A 112 -2.13 3.83 -6.40
N TYR A 113 -2.46 3.44 -5.15
CA TYR A 113 -3.85 3.13 -4.79
C TYR A 113 -4.77 4.32 -5.01
N TYR A 114 -4.39 5.48 -4.47
CA TYR A 114 -5.15 6.70 -4.62
C TYR A 114 -5.43 7.03 -6.10
N GLU A 115 -4.41 6.98 -6.95
CA GLU A 115 -4.53 7.28 -8.38
C GLU A 115 -5.40 6.27 -9.13
N VAL A 116 -5.17 4.97 -8.93
CA VAL A 116 -5.90 3.92 -9.66
C VAL A 116 -7.36 3.86 -9.22
N PHE A 117 -7.64 3.91 -7.93
CA PHE A 117 -9.03 3.83 -7.48
C PHE A 117 -9.84 5.08 -7.85
N ASN A 118 -9.25 6.27 -7.81
CA ASN A 118 -9.88 7.47 -8.37
C ASN A 118 -10.13 7.36 -9.88
N LEU A 119 -9.16 6.85 -10.64
CA LEU A 119 -9.35 6.61 -12.06
C LEU A 119 -10.55 5.69 -12.36
N LEU A 120 -10.73 4.65 -11.54
CA LEU A 120 -11.88 3.73 -11.68
C LEU A 120 -13.20 4.41 -11.33
N GLU A 121 -13.25 5.14 -10.21
CA GLU A 121 -14.43 5.91 -9.78
C GLU A 121 -14.85 6.93 -10.84
N GLU A 122 -13.89 7.68 -11.41
CA GLU A 122 -14.13 8.66 -12.50
C GLU A 122 -14.72 8.02 -13.76
N ASN A 123 -14.46 6.73 -13.98
CA ASN A 123 -14.95 5.96 -15.13
C ASN A 123 -16.12 5.04 -14.78
N ASN A 124 -16.73 5.17 -13.60
CA ASN A 124 -17.84 4.35 -13.11
C ASN A 124 -17.55 2.85 -13.14
N ILE A 125 -16.34 2.45 -12.80
CA ILE A 125 -15.89 1.06 -12.67
C ILE A 125 -15.85 0.70 -11.20
N GLY A 126 -16.64 -0.27 -10.76
CA GLY A 126 -16.57 -0.81 -9.41
C GLY A 126 -15.28 -1.59 -9.19
N TRP A 127 -14.83 -1.67 -7.92
CA TRP A 127 -13.54 -2.29 -7.61
C TRP A 127 -13.51 -3.00 -6.26
N ASN A 128 -12.58 -3.94 -6.13
CA ASN A 128 -12.15 -4.56 -4.88
C ASN A 128 -10.67 -4.31 -4.62
N PHE A 129 -10.33 -4.13 -3.34
CA PHE A 129 -8.95 -4.06 -2.88
C PHE A 129 -8.46 -5.43 -2.40
N TRP A 130 -7.33 -5.91 -2.93
CA TRP A 130 -6.66 -7.13 -2.50
C TRP A 130 -5.46 -6.80 -1.61
N THR A 131 -5.54 -7.03 -0.34
CA THR A 131 -6.66 -7.50 0.48
C THR A 131 -6.72 -6.67 1.74
N HIS A 132 -7.86 -6.63 2.40
CA HIS A 132 -8.03 -5.79 3.59
C HIS A 132 -7.06 -6.11 4.72
N LYS A 133 -6.47 -7.33 4.74
CA LYS A 133 -5.55 -7.79 5.77
C LYS A 133 -4.53 -8.80 5.24
N LYS A 134 -3.25 -8.58 5.57
CA LYS A 134 -2.14 -9.50 5.31
C LYS A 134 -1.37 -9.81 6.59
N VAL A 135 -0.52 -10.84 6.52
CA VAL A 135 0.38 -11.20 7.62
C VAL A 135 1.72 -10.51 7.39
N GLU A 136 2.15 -9.70 8.36
CA GLU A 136 3.45 -9.00 8.36
C GLU A 136 3.78 -8.21 7.09
N LYS A 137 2.76 -7.62 6.46
CA LYS A 137 2.92 -6.77 5.28
C LYS A 137 2.40 -5.37 5.56
N ILE A 138 3.03 -4.37 4.94
CA ILE A 138 2.67 -2.95 5.07
C ILE A 138 1.64 -2.49 4.03
N SER A 139 1.45 -3.25 2.95
CA SER A 139 0.64 -2.90 1.78
C SER A 139 -0.86 -3.20 1.92
N SER A 140 -1.34 -3.49 3.11
CA SER A 140 -2.77 -3.72 3.39
C SER A 140 -3.25 -2.84 4.53
N PRO A 141 -4.55 -2.48 4.60
CA PRO A 141 -5.11 -1.67 5.69
C PRO A 141 -4.80 -2.19 7.09
N PHE A 142 -4.73 -3.52 7.21
CA PHE A 142 -4.42 -4.19 8.47
C PHE A 142 -3.34 -5.26 8.28
N SER A 143 -2.44 -5.35 9.26
CA SER A 143 -1.34 -6.31 9.28
C SER A 143 -1.41 -7.16 10.53
N ALA A 144 -1.61 -8.47 10.38
CA ALA A 144 -1.56 -9.42 11.49
C ALA A 144 -0.11 -9.82 11.79
N VAL A 145 0.20 -9.98 13.07
CA VAL A 145 1.55 -10.35 13.52
C VAL A 145 1.65 -11.86 13.69
N VAL A 146 2.73 -12.46 13.19
CA VAL A 146 3.08 -13.85 13.47
C VAL A 146 3.47 -13.97 14.94
N THR A 147 2.76 -14.82 15.70
CA THR A 147 3.12 -15.03 17.10
C THR A 147 4.38 -15.88 17.22
N PRO A 148 5.23 -15.69 18.28
CA PRO A 148 6.44 -16.50 18.46
C PRO A 148 6.17 -18.01 18.50
N GLN A 149 5.00 -18.41 19.03
CA GLN A 149 4.58 -19.81 19.04
C GLN A 149 4.28 -20.32 17.63
N TYR A 150 3.64 -19.51 16.79
CA TYR A 150 3.35 -19.88 15.41
C TYR A 150 4.62 -19.87 14.55
N GLN A 151 5.57 -18.97 14.81
CA GLN A 151 6.88 -18.97 14.16
C GLN A 151 7.59 -20.34 14.36
N THR A 152 7.50 -20.92 15.56
CA THR A 152 8.05 -22.28 15.82
C THR A 152 7.46 -23.33 14.89
N LEU A 153 6.18 -23.23 14.52
CA LEU A 153 5.56 -24.14 13.54
C LEU A 153 6.06 -23.88 12.12
N ILE A 154 6.20 -22.61 11.74
CA ILE A 154 6.75 -22.21 10.43
C ILE A 154 8.20 -22.77 10.30
N ASP A 155 9.01 -22.60 11.31
CA ASP A 155 10.40 -23.09 11.34
C ASP A 155 10.43 -24.62 11.16
N TYR A 156 9.57 -25.35 11.87
CA TYR A 156 9.47 -26.81 11.71
C TYR A 156 9.02 -27.19 10.29
N TRP A 157 7.99 -26.55 9.73
CA TRP A 157 7.51 -26.84 8.38
C TRP A 157 8.53 -26.50 7.29
N SER A 158 9.36 -25.50 7.56
CA SER A 158 10.47 -25.10 6.67
C SER A 158 11.74 -25.94 6.84
N GLY A 159 11.74 -26.94 7.74
CA GLY A 159 12.89 -27.81 8.02
C GLY A 159 13.97 -27.20 8.91
N ASN A 160 13.71 -26.04 9.53
CA ASN A 160 14.67 -25.31 10.37
C ASN A 160 14.49 -25.56 11.88
N GLY A 161 13.51 -26.38 12.29
CA GLY A 161 13.19 -26.63 13.69
C GLY A 161 12.85 -28.08 13.98
N SER A 162 12.79 -28.46 15.27
CA SER A 162 12.32 -29.77 15.71
C SER A 162 10.80 -29.83 15.71
N GLN A 163 10.23 -31.02 15.52
CA GLN A 163 8.79 -31.22 15.55
C GLN A 163 8.20 -30.87 16.93
N PRO A 164 7.28 -29.88 17.01
CA PRO A 164 6.58 -29.56 18.25
C PRO A 164 5.60 -30.65 18.66
N SER A 165 5.24 -30.70 19.95
CA SER A 165 4.16 -31.58 20.38
C SER A 165 2.81 -31.14 19.82
N SER A 166 1.86 -32.07 19.66
CA SER A 166 0.51 -31.76 19.17
C SER A 166 -0.19 -30.68 20.01
N ALA A 167 -0.05 -30.74 21.34
CA ALA A 167 -0.64 -29.75 22.24
C ALA A 167 -0.02 -28.35 22.06
N TYR A 168 1.29 -28.27 21.82
CA TYR A 168 1.96 -26.99 21.49
C TYR A 168 1.49 -26.45 20.14
N ALA A 169 1.41 -27.32 19.12
CA ALA A 169 0.96 -26.94 17.79
C ALA A 169 -0.49 -26.41 17.81
N GLU A 170 -1.38 -27.06 18.53
CA GLU A 170 -2.77 -26.60 18.71
C GLU A 170 -2.81 -25.21 19.38
N ALA A 171 -2.07 -25.03 20.47
CA ALA A 171 -2.02 -23.74 21.17
C ALA A 171 -1.42 -22.62 20.27
N ALA A 172 -0.41 -22.92 19.47
CA ALA A 172 0.20 -21.99 18.53
C ALA A 172 -0.76 -21.57 17.41
N LEU A 173 -1.51 -22.50 16.84
CA LEU A 173 -2.55 -22.22 15.84
C LEU A 173 -3.66 -21.34 16.42
N ILE A 174 -4.14 -21.63 17.63
CA ILE A 174 -5.15 -20.80 18.32
C ILE A 174 -4.60 -19.40 18.61
N SER A 175 -3.36 -19.29 19.07
CA SER A 175 -2.69 -18.01 19.29
C SER A 175 -2.62 -17.17 18.01
N PHE A 176 -2.22 -17.78 16.90
CA PHE A 176 -2.17 -17.11 15.61
C PHE A 176 -3.58 -16.76 15.10
N ALA A 177 -4.56 -17.64 15.22
CA ALA A 177 -5.95 -17.33 14.88
C ALA A 177 -6.49 -16.11 15.67
N ASN A 178 -6.06 -15.94 16.92
CA ASN A 178 -6.38 -14.75 17.69
C ASN A 178 -5.67 -13.49 17.17
N SER A 179 -4.41 -13.57 16.69
CA SER A 179 -3.72 -12.41 16.10
C SER A 179 -4.35 -11.95 14.78
N LEU A 180 -5.13 -12.82 14.12
CA LEU A 180 -5.87 -12.48 12.90
C LEU A 180 -7.15 -11.67 13.15
N LYS A 181 -7.60 -11.52 14.40
CA LYS A 181 -8.76 -10.68 14.72
C LYS A 181 -8.40 -9.21 14.49
N LEU A 182 -9.34 -8.43 13.95
CA LEU A 182 -9.10 -7.06 13.55
C LEU A 182 -8.57 -6.20 14.70
N GLU A 183 -9.10 -6.36 15.89
CA GLU A 183 -8.68 -5.67 17.11
C GLU A 183 -7.23 -5.95 17.54
N ASN A 184 -6.61 -7.01 17.01
CA ASN A 184 -5.23 -7.42 17.29
C ASN A 184 -4.28 -7.13 16.12
N CYS A 185 -4.79 -6.60 15.02
CA CYS A 185 -3.97 -6.22 13.87
C CYS A 185 -3.38 -4.83 14.02
N ILE A 186 -2.23 -4.61 13.40
CA ILE A 186 -1.65 -3.28 13.23
C ILE A 186 -2.43 -2.57 12.12
N SER A 187 -3.04 -1.42 12.44
CA SER A 187 -3.65 -0.54 11.44
C SER A 187 -2.57 0.19 10.65
N ARG A 188 -2.78 0.34 9.35
CA ARG A 188 -1.91 1.09 8.43
C ARG A 188 -2.64 2.35 7.96
N PRO A 189 -2.51 3.47 8.68
CA PRO A 189 -3.35 4.65 8.43
C PRO A 189 -3.14 5.25 7.04
N GLY A 190 -1.93 5.22 6.48
CA GLY A 190 -1.66 5.69 5.12
C GLY A 190 -2.39 4.87 4.05
N VAL A 191 -2.43 3.53 4.20
CA VAL A 191 -3.20 2.65 3.29
C VAL A 191 -4.69 2.93 3.41
N LEU A 192 -5.22 3.05 4.64
CA LEU A 192 -6.64 3.40 4.84
C LEU A 192 -6.97 4.74 4.22
N ALA A 193 -6.14 5.76 4.45
CA ALA A 193 -6.37 7.11 3.93
C ALA A 193 -6.37 7.14 2.39
N SER A 194 -5.41 6.48 1.73
CA SER A 194 -5.33 6.42 0.27
C SER A 194 -6.55 5.77 -0.40
N LEU A 195 -7.25 4.90 0.33
CA LEU A 195 -8.43 4.18 -0.17
C LEU A 195 -9.76 4.85 0.17
N THR A 196 -9.82 5.61 1.29
CA THR A 196 -11.12 6.02 1.86
C THR A 196 -11.21 7.49 2.26
N ASP A 197 -10.10 8.22 2.31
CA ASP A 197 -10.10 9.63 2.68
C ASP A 197 -10.27 10.51 1.43
N PRO A 198 -11.39 11.22 1.27
CA PRO A 198 -11.62 12.05 0.09
C PRO A 198 -10.61 13.22 -0.01
N ASP A 199 -9.99 13.61 1.11
CA ASP A 199 -9.03 14.71 1.16
C ASP A 199 -7.57 14.24 0.97
N PHE A 200 -7.32 12.95 0.73
CA PHE A 200 -5.95 12.38 0.66
C PHE A 200 -5.05 13.09 -0.35
N GLY A 201 -5.58 13.50 -1.48
CA GLY A 201 -4.88 14.25 -2.53
C GLY A 201 -4.83 15.76 -2.34
N GLU A 202 -5.54 16.31 -1.36
CA GLU A 202 -5.73 17.76 -1.20
C GLU A 202 -5.17 18.30 0.12
N VAL A 203 -5.15 17.49 1.19
CA VAL A 203 -4.78 17.92 2.54
C VAL A 203 -3.73 16.98 3.14
N SER A 204 -2.57 17.56 3.50
CA SER A 204 -1.56 16.88 4.31
C SER A 204 -2.05 16.77 5.76
N LYS A 205 -2.03 15.56 6.34
CA LYS A 205 -2.49 15.30 7.71
C LYS A 205 -1.36 14.73 8.54
N PRO A 206 -1.16 15.18 9.80
CA PRO A 206 -0.10 14.65 10.64
C PRO A 206 -0.27 13.13 10.84
N TYR A 207 0.86 12.41 10.78
CA TYR A 207 0.87 10.96 11.07
C TYR A 207 0.58 10.69 12.54
N SER A 208 1.14 11.51 13.42
CA SER A 208 0.98 11.44 14.88
C SER A 208 1.00 12.84 15.51
N ASP A 209 0.71 12.91 16.81
CA ASP A 209 0.72 14.16 17.58
C ASP A 209 2.15 14.63 17.88
N HIS A 210 2.74 15.42 16.98
CA HIS A 210 4.06 16.00 17.18
C HIS A 210 4.03 17.27 18.05
N SER A 211 5.11 17.50 18.79
CA SER A 211 5.24 18.63 19.71
C SER A 211 6.56 19.38 19.54
N ILE A 212 6.55 20.69 19.82
CA ILE A 212 7.75 21.50 20.05
C ILE A 212 7.67 22.12 21.46
N PRO A 213 8.67 21.86 22.35
CA PRO A 213 9.80 20.97 22.17
C PRO A 213 9.40 19.51 22.18
N GLY A 214 10.11 18.66 21.42
CA GLY A 214 9.85 17.24 21.32
C GLY A 214 10.80 16.52 20.39
N ILE A 215 10.53 15.23 20.14
CA ILE A 215 11.21 14.39 19.16
C ILE A 215 10.21 14.07 18.06
N ILE A 216 10.63 14.18 16.82
CA ILE A 216 9.85 13.82 15.63
C ILE A 216 10.62 12.70 14.92
N PRO A 217 10.10 11.45 14.92
CA PRO A 217 10.69 10.37 14.14
C PRO A 217 10.63 10.66 12.63
N ALA A 218 11.75 10.44 11.92
CA ALA A 218 11.81 10.74 10.48
C ALA A 218 10.76 9.96 9.66
N ALA A 219 10.43 8.74 10.06
CA ALA A 219 9.41 7.93 9.40
C ALA A 219 7.96 8.37 9.67
N GLU A 220 7.72 9.31 10.60
CA GLU A 220 6.40 9.82 10.96
C GLU A 220 6.05 11.13 10.22
N TYR A 221 6.50 11.27 8.98
CA TYR A 221 6.06 12.37 8.11
C TYR A 221 4.55 12.26 7.81
N ASP A 222 3.96 13.35 7.38
CA ASP A 222 2.50 13.48 7.20
C ASP A 222 1.92 12.42 6.24
N ILE A 223 0.64 12.14 6.40
CA ILE A 223 -0.19 11.33 5.52
C ILE A 223 -0.82 12.23 4.46
N GLY A 224 -0.73 11.83 3.20
CA GLY A 224 -1.30 12.51 2.05
C GLY A 224 -0.59 12.08 0.77
N ALA A 225 -1.00 12.66 -0.36
CA ALA A 225 -0.47 12.30 -1.66
C ALA A 225 1.00 12.70 -1.85
N TRP A 226 1.66 12.03 -2.77
CA TRP A 226 2.96 12.40 -3.31
C TRP A 226 2.94 13.84 -3.84
N GLY A 227 3.97 14.61 -3.52
CA GLY A 227 4.04 16.05 -3.87
C GLY A 227 3.30 16.96 -2.89
N LEU A 228 2.45 16.43 -1.99
CA LEU A 228 1.70 17.17 -0.99
C LEU A 228 2.29 17.00 0.41
N SER A 229 2.54 15.76 0.84
CA SER A 229 3.05 15.41 2.17
C SER A 229 4.51 14.95 2.14
N TYR A 230 4.95 14.42 1.02
CA TYR A 230 6.30 13.93 0.77
C TYR A 230 6.58 13.87 -0.73
N THR A 231 7.84 13.65 -1.11
CA THR A 231 8.22 13.16 -2.45
C THR A 231 9.27 12.07 -2.31
N ASP A 232 9.19 11.13 -3.22
CA ASP A 232 10.13 10.04 -3.41
C ASP A 232 10.29 9.79 -4.91
N SER A 233 11.45 9.31 -5.36
CA SER A 233 11.77 9.21 -6.79
C SER A 233 11.18 7.97 -7.44
N ASP A 234 10.95 6.89 -6.70
CA ASP A 234 10.45 5.60 -7.17
C ASP A 234 9.30 5.03 -6.31
N TYR A 235 8.34 5.86 -6.05
CA TYR A 235 7.25 5.68 -5.09
C TYR A 235 6.20 4.63 -5.45
N TYR A 236 6.27 3.93 -6.58
CA TYR A 236 5.28 2.90 -6.94
C TYR A 236 5.87 1.75 -7.78
N ASN A 237 5.24 0.58 -7.65
CA ASN A 237 5.59 -0.60 -8.44
C ASN A 237 5.11 -0.45 -9.89
N ASN A 238 6.03 -0.31 -10.83
CA ASN A 238 5.77 -0.26 -12.27
C ASN A 238 5.87 -1.64 -12.95
N GLY A 239 6.11 -2.72 -12.18
CA GLY A 239 6.27 -4.10 -12.65
C GLY A 239 7.62 -4.72 -12.33
N ASP A 240 8.58 -3.96 -11.81
CA ASP A 240 9.90 -4.46 -11.39
C ASP A 240 10.01 -4.77 -9.88
N GLY A 241 9.06 -4.27 -9.09
CA GLY A 241 8.99 -4.49 -7.65
C GLY A 241 9.89 -3.59 -6.80
N ASN A 242 10.64 -2.70 -7.41
CA ASN A 242 11.58 -1.80 -6.73
C ASN A 242 10.94 -0.43 -6.52
N TYR A 243 10.23 -0.23 -5.43
CA TYR A 243 9.59 1.05 -5.13
C TYR A 243 9.56 1.37 -3.62
N ASN A 244 10.20 0.59 -2.79
CA ASN A 244 10.26 0.80 -1.35
C ASN A 244 11.38 -0.07 -0.77
N ASP A 245 12.58 0.46 -0.69
CA ASP A 245 13.67 -0.21 -0.02
C ASP A 245 13.44 -0.26 1.50
N GLY A 246 13.93 -1.30 2.16
CA GLY A 246 13.68 -1.54 3.59
C GLY A 246 12.29 -2.11 3.93
N TRP A 247 11.25 -1.87 3.16
CA TRP A 247 9.88 -2.44 3.29
C TRP A 247 9.31 -2.42 4.70
N SER A 248 9.52 -1.34 5.43
CA SER A 248 9.15 -1.23 6.84
C SER A 248 8.20 -0.07 7.08
N PHE A 249 7.35 -0.19 8.09
CA PHE A 249 6.51 0.82 8.71
C PHE A 249 5.43 1.41 7.81
N ARG A 250 5.76 2.06 6.66
CA ARG A 250 4.82 2.77 5.77
C ARG A 250 4.87 2.23 4.34
N ASN A 251 3.77 2.37 3.62
CA ASN A 251 3.59 1.88 2.24
C ASN A 251 3.53 3.03 1.22
N ASP A 252 4.25 4.11 1.49
CA ASP A 252 4.18 5.32 0.66
C ASP A 252 5.19 5.35 -0.50
N GLY A 253 6.09 4.38 -0.55
CA GLY A 253 7.23 4.35 -1.46
C GLY A 253 8.50 4.95 -0.85
N VAL A 254 8.40 5.80 0.17
CA VAL A 254 9.57 6.29 0.90
C VAL A 254 10.31 5.13 1.57
N ASP A 255 11.61 5.10 1.36
CA ASP A 255 12.48 4.02 1.80
C ASP A 255 12.72 4.05 3.32
N ILE A 256 12.17 3.07 4.00
CA ILE A 256 12.23 2.98 5.47
C ILE A 256 12.68 1.60 5.89
N GLU A 257 13.72 1.54 6.71
CA GLU A 257 14.14 0.29 7.34
C GLU A 257 13.89 0.28 8.84
N ALA A 258 13.79 -0.93 9.41
CA ALA A 258 13.76 -1.11 10.85
C ALA A 258 15.17 -0.88 11.44
N ASN A 259 15.25 -0.01 12.45
CA ASN A 259 16.48 0.30 13.17
C ASN A 259 16.57 -0.54 14.44
N SER A 260 17.39 -1.60 14.41
CA SER A 260 17.61 -2.47 15.57
C SER A 260 18.63 -1.93 16.57
N GLU A 261 19.31 -0.83 16.25
CA GLU A 261 20.38 -0.25 17.04
C GLU A 261 19.87 0.82 18.04
N ASP A 262 18.63 1.27 17.90
CA ASP A 262 18.04 2.32 18.73
C ASP A 262 16.55 2.07 18.99
N ASP A 263 16.23 1.61 20.19
CA ASP A 263 14.85 1.31 20.61
C ASP A 263 13.95 2.56 20.69
N GLU A 264 14.54 3.77 20.81
CA GLU A 264 13.80 5.04 20.85
C GLU A 264 13.42 5.53 19.44
N ILE A 265 14.15 5.06 18.41
CA ILE A 265 13.91 5.40 17.00
C ILE A 265 13.91 4.09 16.21
N PRO A 266 12.79 3.34 16.21
CA PRO A 266 12.74 2.00 15.66
C PRO A 266 12.77 1.95 14.12
N TYR A 267 12.65 3.10 13.45
CA TYR A 267 12.65 3.20 11.98
C TYR A 267 13.50 4.38 11.53
N THR A 268 14.21 4.19 10.40
CA THR A 268 15.01 5.22 9.74
C THR A 268 14.63 5.36 8.29
N VAL A 269 14.70 6.57 7.75
CA VAL A 269 14.57 6.85 6.32
C VAL A 269 15.97 6.76 5.70
N GLY A 270 16.09 6.05 4.60
CA GLY A 270 17.36 5.82 3.89
C GLY A 270 17.20 5.92 2.37
N TRP A 271 18.22 5.49 1.63
CA TRP A 271 18.27 5.45 0.14
C TRP A 271 17.81 6.74 -0.56
N THR A 272 18.00 7.88 0.10
CA THR A 272 17.46 9.17 -0.31
C THR A 272 18.16 9.76 -1.53
N ASP A 273 17.38 10.26 -2.49
CA ASP A 273 17.84 10.91 -3.70
C ASP A 273 17.57 12.43 -3.72
N ALA A 274 18.27 13.13 -4.61
CA ALA A 274 18.11 14.57 -4.75
C ALA A 274 16.72 14.95 -5.27
N GLY A 275 16.04 15.86 -4.57
CA GLY A 275 14.69 16.30 -4.87
C GLY A 275 13.64 15.74 -3.94
N GLU A 276 13.93 14.67 -3.23
CA GLU A 276 13.03 14.07 -2.24
C GLU A 276 12.86 14.96 -1.00
N TRP A 277 11.70 14.88 -0.40
CA TRP A 277 11.43 15.62 0.84
C TRP A 277 10.33 14.96 1.68
N LEU A 278 10.38 15.24 2.97
CA LEU A 278 9.40 14.83 3.96
C LEU A 278 8.83 16.04 4.69
N GLY A 279 7.51 16.06 4.88
CA GLY A 279 6.79 17.12 5.59
C GLY A 279 6.23 16.64 6.92
N TYR A 280 6.25 17.49 7.94
CA TYR A 280 5.78 17.19 9.29
C TYR A 280 4.90 18.31 9.80
N THR A 281 3.64 18.06 10.03
CA THR A 281 2.72 18.95 10.73
C THR A 281 2.86 18.79 12.23
N ILE A 282 3.15 19.87 12.95
CA ILE A 282 3.41 19.91 14.38
C ILE A 282 2.34 20.73 15.06
N GLN A 283 1.48 20.08 15.85
CA GLN A 283 0.27 20.69 16.40
C GLN A 283 0.47 21.21 17.83
N ASN A 284 1.29 20.56 18.64
CA ASN A 284 1.48 20.90 20.05
C ASN A 284 2.73 21.77 20.23
N VAL A 285 2.56 23.09 20.03
CA VAL A 285 3.67 24.03 19.94
C VAL A 285 3.73 24.99 21.15
N THR A 286 4.85 24.95 21.87
CA THR A 286 5.22 26.01 22.80
C THR A 286 6.09 27.03 22.05
N PRO A 287 5.66 28.29 21.88
CA PRO A 287 6.46 29.28 21.16
C PRO A 287 7.76 29.60 21.89
N GLY A 288 8.83 29.86 21.17
CA GLY A 288 10.14 30.15 21.73
C GLY A 288 11.27 30.01 20.72
N THR A 289 12.50 30.10 21.20
CA THR A 289 13.72 29.88 20.43
C THR A 289 14.28 28.52 20.79
N TYR A 290 14.49 27.65 19.81
CA TYR A 290 14.94 26.28 20.00
C TYR A 290 16.15 25.95 19.12
N ASP A 291 16.88 24.93 19.50
CA ASP A 291 17.85 24.30 18.66
C ASP A 291 17.23 23.07 17.98
N LEU A 292 17.21 23.03 16.64
CA LEU A 292 16.81 21.86 15.90
C LEU A 292 18.02 20.93 15.73
N LYS A 293 17.92 19.71 16.24
CA LYS A 293 18.91 18.65 16.06
C LYS A 293 18.37 17.61 15.11
N ILE A 294 19.09 17.34 14.02
CA ILE A 294 18.74 16.28 13.06
C ILE A 294 19.76 15.17 13.22
N LYS A 295 19.28 13.96 13.52
CA LYS A 295 20.11 12.76 13.71
C LYS A 295 20.31 12.10 12.37
N ILE A 296 21.56 11.98 11.92
CA ILE A 296 21.92 11.44 10.61
C ILE A 296 23.05 10.42 10.72
N ALA A 297 23.14 9.51 9.72
CA ALA A 297 24.25 8.60 9.54
C ALA A 297 24.62 8.52 8.06
N ALA A 298 25.91 8.53 7.73
CA ALA A 298 26.42 8.43 6.37
C ALA A 298 27.85 7.89 6.34
N PRO A 299 28.17 6.85 5.55
CA PRO A 299 29.53 6.32 5.43
C PRO A 299 30.48 7.22 4.63
N ALA A 300 29.94 8.24 3.96
CA ALA A 300 30.69 9.22 3.15
C ALA A 300 30.11 10.62 3.34
N SER A 301 30.88 11.65 3.05
CA SER A 301 30.40 13.03 2.97
C SER A 301 29.92 13.35 1.55
N GLY A 302 29.12 14.41 1.40
CA GLY A 302 28.74 14.96 0.10
C GLY A 302 27.24 15.02 -0.15
N GLY A 303 26.41 14.44 0.69
CA GLY A 303 24.98 14.71 0.70
C GLY A 303 24.69 16.12 1.21
N ILE A 304 23.62 16.72 0.72
CA ILE A 304 23.14 18.03 1.17
C ILE A 304 21.65 17.93 1.43
N PHE A 305 21.18 18.48 2.52
CA PHE A 305 19.75 18.68 2.74
C PHE A 305 19.47 20.07 3.31
N PHE A 306 18.25 20.53 3.19
CA PHE A 306 17.82 21.73 3.88
C PHE A 306 16.57 21.52 4.70
N ALA A 307 16.47 22.28 5.79
CA ALA A 307 15.31 22.34 6.64
C ALA A 307 14.56 23.66 6.44
N GLN A 308 13.23 23.58 6.38
CA GLN A 308 12.33 24.73 6.34
C GLN A 308 11.29 24.62 7.46
N LEU A 309 10.94 25.76 8.05
CA LEU A 309 9.80 25.88 8.95
C LEU A 309 8.82 26.88 8.38
N ASN A 310 7.58 26.47 8.12
CA ASN A 310 6.54 27.30 7.51
C ASN A 310 7.00 28.01 6.20
N GLY A 311 7.75 27.29 5.35
CA GLY A 311 8.30 27.82 4.12
C GLY A 311 9.53 28.73 4.28
N THR A 312 9.97 29.02 5.50
CA THR A 312 11.20 29.78 5.76
C THR A 312 12.38 28.83 5.87
N ASN A 313 13.41 29.05 5.05
CA ASN A 313 14.65 28.28 5.11
C ASN A 313 15.36 28.52 6.45
N LEU A 314 15.64 27.45 7.18
CA LEU A 314 16.39 27.50 8.43
C LEU A 314 17.90 27.36 8.16
N ALA A 315 18.30 26.36 7.41
CA ALA A 315 19.69 26.10 7.05
C ALA A 315 19.79 25.17 5.84
N VAL A 316 20.94 25.24 5.17
CA VAL A 316 21.46 24.22 4.25
C VAL A 316 22.55 23.46 4.99
N ILE A 317 22.49 22.15 4.97
CA ILE A 317 23.33 21.26 5.77
C ILE A 317 24.13 20.35 4.86
N ASP A 318 25.46 20.44 4.96
CA ASP A 318 26.34 19.43 4.38
C ASP A 318 26.35 18.19 5.27
N VAL A 319 26.06 17.03 4.71
CA VAL A 319 26.09 15.76 5.43
C VAL A 319 27.52 15.33 5.69
N PRO A 320 27.97 15.24 6.96
CA PRO A 320 29.32 14.79 7.26
C PRO A 320 29.46 13.28 7.03
N ASN A 321 30.70 12.83 6.82
CA ASN A 321 31.00 11.39 6.97
C ASN A 321 30.91 11.05 8.47
N THR A 322 29.98 10.19 8.84
CA THR A 322 29.80 9.75 10.24
C THR A 322 30.56 8.47 10.55
N GLY A 323 31.06 7.75 9.53
CA GLY A 323 31.82 6.50 9.69
C GLY A 323 31.05 5.25 9.19
N GLY A 324 29.72 5.25 9.19
CA GLY A 324 28.91 4.12 8.78
C GLY A 324 27.42 4.48 8.69
N TRP A 325 26.61 3.56 8.18
CA TRP A 325 25.14 3.73 8.04
C TRP A 325 24.40 3.78 9.39
N TYR A 326 25.02 3.30 10.49
CA TYR A 326 24.45 3.29 11.84
C TYR A 326 25.30 4.09 12.85
N ASP A 327 26.35 4.78 12.36
CA ASP A 327 27.17 5.68 13.19
C ASP A 327 26.51 7.06 13.29
N TRP A 328 25.50 7.17 14.14
CA TRP A 328 24.64 8.33 14.26
C TRP A 328 25.33 9.57 14.84
N GLN A 329 25.15 10.71 14.18
CA GLN A 329 25.59 12.03 14.63
C GLN A 329 24.44 13.05 14.57
N ASN A 330 24.50 14.05 15.44
CA ASN A 330 23.55 15.17 15.39
C ASN A 330 24.13 16.34 14.62
N VAL A 331 23.40 16.82 13.62
CA VAL A 331 23.62 18.13 13.02
C VAL A 331 22.72 19.14 13.71
N LEU A 332 23.28 20.31 14.06
CA LEU A 332 22.62 21.34 14.86
C LEU A 332 22.28 22.56 14.01
N ILE A 333 21.02 22.98 14.03
CA ILE A 333 20.55 24.28 13.55
C ILE A 333 20.14 25.09 14.79
N PRO A 334 20.97 26.07 15.23
CA PRO A 334 20.71 26.80 16.46
C PRO A 334 19.74 27.95 16.26
N ASN A 335 19.08 28.36 17.35
CA ASN A 335 18.25 29.58 17.45
C ASN A 335 17.10 29.63 16.43
N VAL A 336 16.38 28.52 16.24
CA VAL A 336 15.17 28.49 15.42
C VAL A 336 14.03 29.16 16.19
N GLU A 337 13.50 30.24 15.62
CA GLU A 337 12.34 30.94 16.15
C GLU A 337 11.07 30.18 15.81
N VAL A 338 10.31 29.77 16.82
CA VAL A 338 9.05 29.03 16.67
C VAL A 338 7.90 29.89 17.19
N SER A 339 6.93 30.18 16.33
CA SER A 339 5.74 30.93 16.68
C SER A 339 4.66 30.05 17.32
N SER A 340 3.63 30.65 17.89
CA SER A 340 2.46 29.92 18.39
C SER A 340 1.59 29.37 17.25
N GLY A 341 0.89 28.29 17.52
CA GLY A 341 0.02 27.61 16.57
C GLY A 341 0.74 26.49 15.83
N GLU A 342 0.04 25.83 14.94
CA GLU A 342 0.55 24.73 14.11
C GLU A 342 1.76 25.18 13.29
N GLN A 343 2.75 24.32 13.18
CA GLN A 343 3.94 24.53 12.38
C GLN A 343 4.09 23.41 11.35
N PHE A 344 4.71 23.71 10.20
CA PHE A 344 5.06 22.74 9.19
C PHE A 344 6.58 22.72 8.98
N LEU A 345 7.20 21.61 9.35
CA LEU A 345 8.61 21.34 9.13
C LEU A 345 8.78 20.54 7.83
N LYS A 346 9.67 20.98 6.96
CA LYS A 346 10.05 20.26 5.73
C LYS A 346 11.55 19.98 5.75
N ILE A 347 11.92 18.73 5.51
CA ILE A 347 13.31 18.30 5.27
C ILE A 347 13.40 17.85 3.82
N GLN A 348 14.32 18.44 3.05
CA GLN A 348 14.46 18.15 1.62
C GLN A 348 15.92 17.82 1.28
N ILE A 349 16.13 16.76 0.53
CA ILE A 349 17.40 16.29 -0.02
C ILE A 349 17.73 17.08 -1.28
N MET A 350 19.02 17.42 -1.50
CA MET A 350 19.48 18.24 -2.63
C MET A 350 20.45 17.49 -3.52
#